data_8af0206b094682dd7f5edcab30b9e1ca
#
_entry.id   8af0206b094682dd7f5edcab30b9e1ca
#
_cell.length_a   1.000
_cell.length_b   1.000
_cell.length_c   1.000
_cell.angle_alpha   90.00
_cell.angle_beta   90.00
_cell.angle_gamma   90.00
#
_symmetry.space_group_name_H-M   'P 1'
#
loop_
_entity.id
_entity.type
_entity.pdbx_description
1 polymer ?
#
loop_
_entity_poly.entity_id
_entity_poly.type
_entity_poly.pdbx_seq_one_letter_code
_entity_poly.pdbx_strand_id
1 'polypeptide(L)'
;MLNKFPLWKNLLILTVVIFGLTYAAPNFYPADAAVQLSGQSGAMVIDETVLSKVERSLEEGNIEYFGGVADGESALIRIKDKDMQLRAKEIIQAEMGNDYIVALNLAPTTPEWLSNLGGTPMKLGLDLSGGVHFLLEVDLDKALDVRLVGDLEDIKAALREERIRYRSFKLVGLSLIHISD
;
A
#
# COMPACT_ATOMS: atom_id res chain seq x y z
N MET A 1 -5.10 57.11 18.83
CA MET A 1 -6.05 56.41 19.77
C MET A 1 -5.72 54.94 19.69
N LEU A 2 -5.14 54.38 20.74
CA LEU A 2 -4.88 52.94 20.88
C LEU A 2 -6.25 52.23 20.96
N ASN A 3 -6.56 51.43 19.97
CA ASN A 3 -7.79 50.66 19.90
C ASN A 3 -7.80 49.64 21.02
N LYS A 4 -8.48 49.94 22.13
CA LYS A 4 -8.56 49.02 23.28
C LYS A 4 -9.60 47.97 22.96
N PHE A 5 -9.14 46.83 22.40
CA PHE A 5 -10.00 45.67 22.26
C PHE A 5 -10.35 45.11 23.65
N PRO A 6 -11.61 44.81 23.94
CA PRO A 6 -11.99 44.16 25.18
C PRO A 6 -11.34 42.77 25.25
N LEU A 7 -10.99 42.30 26.47
CA LEU A 7 -10.27 41.05 26.72
C LEU A 7 -10.88 39.82 26.01
N TRP A 8 -12.22 39.76 25.94
CA TRP A 8 -12.90 38.64 25.29
C TRP A 8 -12.59 38.53 23.77
N LYS A 9 -12.41 39.67 23.07
CA LYS A 9 -12.00 39.67 21.65
C LYS A 9 -10.58 39.20 21.47
N ASN A 10 -9.68 39.59 22.35
CA ASN A 10 -8.31 39.11 22.31
C ASN A 10 -8.25 37.60 22.57
N LEU A 11 -9.06 37.09 23.52
CA LEU A 11 -9.16 35.67 23.82
C LEU A 11 -9.73 34.91 22.62
N LEU A 12 -10.75 35.44 21.96
CA LEU A 12 -11.31 34.84 20.76
C LEU A 12 -10.29 34.75 19.63
N ILE A 13 -9.55 35.86 19.37
CA ILE A 13 -8.49 35.86 18.36
C ILE A 13 -7.42 34.84 18.70
N LEU A 14 -6.98 34.78 19.96
CA LEU A 14 -5.99 33.81 20.41
C LEU A 14 -6.47 32.39 20.17
N THR A 15 -7.73 32.10 20.51
CA THR A 15 -8.32 30.77 20.29
C THR A 15 -8.32 30.39 18.81
N VAL A 16 -8.74 31.31 17.93
CA VAL A 16 -8.75 31.08 16.47
C VAL A 16 -7.34 30.83 15.95
N VAL A 17 -6.35 31.61 16.41
CA VAL A 17 -4.94 31.45 16.00
C VAL A 17 -4.40 30.07 16.46
N ILE A 18 -4.65 29.69 17.73
CA ILE A 18 -4.22 28.38 18.24
C ILE A 18 -4.85 27.25 17.43
N PHE A 19 -6.16 27.34 17.15
CA PHE A 19 -6.87 26.34 16.34
C PHE A 19 -6.31 26.28 14.92
N GLY A 20 -6.06 27.42 14.30
CA GLY A 20 -5.45 27.49 12.96
C GLY A 20 -4.05 26.89 12.91
N LEU A 21 -3.21 27.19 13.92
CA LEU A 21 -1.87 26.61 14.01
C LEU A 21 -1.90 25.10 14.23
N THR A 22 -2.79 24.61 15.09
CA THR A 22 -2.95 23.18 15.33
C THR A 22 -3.40 22.45 14.05
N TYR A 23 -4.30 23.05 13.29
CA TYR A 23 -4.79 22.48 12.03
C TYR A 23 -3.74 22.55 10.90
N ALA A 24 -2.86 23.54 10.93
CA ALA A 24 -1.76 23.68 9.97
C ALA A 24 -0.54 22.80 10.32
N ALA A 25 -0.40 22.41 11.58
CA ALA A 25 0.76 21.66 12.08
C ALA A 25 1.09 20.39 11.30
N PRO A 26 0.12 19.56 10.81
CA PRO A 26 0.42 18.36 10.03
C PRO A 26 1.25 18.64 8.77
N ASN A 27 1.11 19.82 8.17
CA ASN A 27 1.84 20.18 6.96
C ASN A 27 3.35 20.38 7.16
N PHE A 28 3.81 20.49 8.42
CA PHE A 28 5.23 20.54 8.74
C PHE A 28 5.89 19.15 8.78
N TYR A 29 5.07 18.09 8.66
CA TYR A 29 5.51 16.71 8.68
C TYR A 29 5.31 16.06 7.29
N PRO A 30 6.24 16.28 6.33
CA PRO A 30 6.15 15.65 5.02
C PRO A 30 6.28 14.14 5.16
N ALA A 31 5.52 13.40 4.35
CA ALA A 31 5.62 11.95 4.35
C ALA A 31 6.97 11.49 3.79
N ASP A 32 7.57 10.47 4.42
CA ASP A 32 8.79 9.83 3.96
C ASP A 32 8.51 8.87 2.81
N ALA A 33 9.49 8.76 1.90
CA ALA A 33 9.46 7.72 0.89
C ALA A 33 9.55 6.33 1.56
N ALA A 34 8.66 5.43 1.18
CA ALA A 34 8.61 4.10 1.77
C ALA A 34 8.31 3.03 0.72
N VAL A 35 8.74 1.82 1.00
CA VAL A 35 8.37 0.63 0.23
C VAL A 35 7.50 -0.23 1.11
N GLN A 36 6.35 -0.60 0.57
CA GLN A 36 5.41 -1.50 1.23
C GLN A 36 5.52 -2.89 0.62
N LEU A 37 5.69 -3.87 1.48
CA LEU A 37 5.65 -5.29 1.17
C LEU A 37 4.33 -5.87 1.65
N SER A 38 3.63 -6.62 0.83
CA SER A 38 2.42 -7.35 1.20
C SER A 38 2.43 -8.75 0.57
N GLY A 39 1.82 -9.71 1.24
CA GLY A 39 1.68 -11.06 0.70
C GLY A 39 0.71 -11.10 -0.48
N GLN A 40 0.99 -11.89 -1.50
CA GLN A 40 0.10 -12.07 -2.66
C GLN A 40 -1.21 -12.77 -2.25
N SER A 41 -1.20 -13.60 -1.22
CA SER A 41 -2.38 -14.18 -0.62
C SER A 41 -2.57 -13.67 0.80
N GLY A 42 -3.81 -13.37 1.20
CA GLY A 42 -4.13 -12.88 2.55
C GLY A 42 -3.84 -13.87 3.70
N ALA A 43 -3.32 -15.06 3.38
CA ALA A 43 -2.86 -16.05 4.35
C ALA A 43 -1.37 -15.92 4.70
N MET A 44 -0.61 -15.10 3.96
CA MET A 44 0.81 -14.89 4.22
C MET A 44 0.99 -13.87 5.34
N VAL A 45 1.58 -14.31 6.43
CA VAL A 45 1.92 -13.44 7.55
C VAL A 45 3.31 -12.85 7.30
N ILE A 46 3.40 -11.52 7.34
CA ILE A 46 4.66 -10.81 7.25
C ILE A 46 5.15 -10.57 8.68
N ASP A 47 6.11 -11.37 9.08
CA ASP A 47 6.73 -11.35 10.40
C ASP A 47 8.10 -10.63 10.39
N GLU A 48 8.72 -10.57 11.56
CA GLU A 48 10.05 -9.99 11.73
C GLU A 48 11.14 -10.73 10.93
N THR A 49 10.92 -11.99 10.58
CA THR A 49 11.91 -12.77 9.81
C THR A 49 11.92 -12.32 8.35
N VAL A 50 10.73 -12.04 7.80
CA VAL A 50 10.57 -11.45 6.46
C VAL A 50 11.16 -10.04 6.45
N LEU A 51 10.86 -9.23 7.47
CA LEU A 51 11.40 -7.88 7.61
C LEU A 51 12.94 -7.89 7.64
N SER A 52 13.54 -8.77 8.46
CA SER A 52 15.00 -8.91 8.55
C SER A 52 15.66 -9.31 7.23
N LYS A 53 14.98 -10.12 6.41
CA LYS A 53 15.45 -10.46 5.06
C LYS A 53 15.47 -9.23 4.15
N VAL A 54 14.38 -8.45 4.19
CA VAL A 54 14.27 -7.22 3.40
C VAL A 54 15.33 -6.21 3.82
N GLU A 55 15.52 -6.00 5.12
CA GLU A 55 16.54 -5.10 5.66
C GLU A 55 17.95 -5.50 5.20
N ARG A 56 18.27 -6.79 5.25
CA ARG A 56 19.55 -7.31 4.76
C ARG A 56 19.73 -7.04 3.27
N SER A 57 18.71 -7.28 2.45
CA SER A 57 18.80 -7.03 1.01
C SER A 57 19.02 -5.55 0.69
N LEU A 58 18.45 -4.64 1.48
CA LEU A 58 18.69 -3.20 1.37
C LEU A 58 20.11 -2.81 1.77
N GLU A 59 20.65 -3.41 2.84
CA GLU A 59 22.04 -3.21 3.26
C GLU A 59 23.03 -3.70 2.20
N GLU A 60 22.82 -4.89 1.64
CA GLU A 60 23.63 -5.42 0.54
C GLU A 60 23.55 -4.55 -0.72
N GLY A 61 22.36 -3.97 -0.97
CA GLY A 61 22.15 -2.98 -2.03
C GLY A 61 22.69 -1.59 -1.77
N ASN A 62 23.28 -1.36 -0.58
CA ASN A 62 23.77 -0.07 -0.10
C ASN A 62 22.71 1.03 -0.12
N ILE A 63 21.50 0.68 0.32
CA ILE A 63 20.36 1.60 0.44
C ILE A 63 20.16 1.95 1.90
N GLU A 64 20.20 3.24 2.21
CA GLU A 64 19.94 3.73 3.56
C GLU A 64 18.43 3.75 3.85
N TYR A 65 18.02 3.15 4.97
CA TYR A 65 16.65 3.09 5.45
C TYR A 65 16.56 3.48 6.93
N PHE A 66 15.36 3.84 7.40
CA PHE A 66 15.11 4.23 8.80
C PHE A 66 14.60 3.09 9.68
N GLY A 67 14.37 1.93 9.12
CA GLY A 67 13.75 0.80 9.76
C GLY A 67 12.40 0.47 9.17
N GLY A 68 11.92 -0.74 9.47
CA GLY A 68 10.66 -1.27 9.00
C GLY A 68 9.67 -1.50 10.14
N VAL A 69 8.39 -1.45 9.82
CA VAL A 69 7.30 -1.83 10.71
C VAL A 69 6.48 -2.89 9.99
N ALA A 70 6.32 -4.05 10.62
CA ALA A 70 5.46 -5.12 10.15
C ALA A 70 4.18 -5.15 11.01
N ASP A 71 3.02 -5.25 10.37
CA ASP A 71 1.72 -5.34 11.02
C ASP A 71 1.03 -6.71 10.84
N GLY A 72 1.77 -7.69 10.34
CA GLY A 72 1.29 -9.05 10.07
C GLY A 72 0.69 -9.24 8.68
N GLU A 73 0.09 -8.24 8.07
CA GLU A 73 -0.45 -8.28 6.71
C GLU A 73 0.49 -7.59 5.72
N SER A 74 1.21 -6.58 6.19
CA SER A 74 2.17 -5.83 5.39
C SER A 74 3.39 -5.40 6.21
N ALA A 75 4.48 -5.09 5.52
CA ALA A 75 5.61 -4.38 6.11
C ALA A 75 5.85 -3.08 5.36
N LEU A 76 6.13 -2.01 6.09
CA LEU A 76 6.43 -0.70 5.57
C LEU A 76 7.85 -0.32 5.97
N ILE A 77 8.73 -0.17 5.00
CA ILE A 77 10.13 0.20 5.19
C ILE A 77 10.35 1.62 4.67
N ARG A 78 10.83 2.50 5.53
CA ARG A 78 11.11 3.90 5.18
C ARG A 78 12.50 4.03 4.58
N ILE A 79 12.58 4.64 3.40
CA ILE A 79 13.82 4.88 2.67
C ILE A 79 14.24 6.33 2.91
N LYS A 80 15.53 6.51 3.23
CA LYS A 80 16.06 7.83 3.55
C LYS A 80 16.13 8.75 2.34
N ASP A 81 16.52 8.20 1.20
CA ASP A 81 16.62 8.93 -0.07
C ASP A 81 15.46 8.56 -0.98
N LYS A 82 14.64 9.54 -1.34
CA LYS A 82 13.50 9.36 -2.21
C LYS A 82 13.90 8.85 -3.61
N ASP A 83 15.06 9.24 -4.11
CA ASP A 83 15.54 8.83 -5.42
C ASP A 83 15.93 7.35 -5.46
N MET A 84 16.27 6.79 -4.29
CA MET A 84 16.60 5.37 -4.14
C MET A 84 15.37 4.46 -3.93
N GLN A 85 14.18 5.04 -3.79
CA GLN A 85 12.95 4.28 -3.51
C GLN A 85 12.63 3.24 -4.61
N LEU A 86 12.82 3.60 -5.88
CA LEU A 86 12.59 2.68 -6.99
C LEU A 86 13.59 1.53 -6.99
N ARG A 87 14.87 1.82 -6.74
CA ARG A 87 15.91 0.81 -6.64
C ARG A 87 15.70 -0.11 -5.44
N ALA A 88 15.25 0.44 -4.31
CA ALA A 88 14.87 -0.35 -3.14
C ALA A 88 13.76 -1.35 -3.48
N LYS A 89 12.72 -0.90 -4.18
CA LYS A 89 11.65 -1.77 -4.66
C LYS A 89 12.19 -2.91 -5.52
N GLU A 90 13.06 -2.64 -6.48
CA GLU A 90 13.62 -3.65 -7.39
C GLU A 90 14.44 -4.70 -6.63
N ILE A 91 15.26 -4.28 -5.67
CA ILE A 91 16.08 -5.17 -4.83
C ILE A 91 15.18 -6.06 -3.97
N ILE A 92 14.21 -5.47 -3.29
CA ILE A 92 13.26 -6.21 -2.45
C ILE A 92 12.46 -7.21 -3.29
N GLN A 93 11.97 -6.80 -4.47
CA GLN A 93 11.21 -7.67 -5.36
C GLN A 93 12.05 -8.84 -5.87
N ALA A 94 13.33 -8.61 -6.16
CA ALA A 94 14.26 -9.66 -6.62
C ALA A 94 14.53 -10.69 -5.50
N GLU A 95 14.69 -10.25 -4.24
CA GLU A 95 14.95 -11.11 -3.10
C GLU A 95 13.71 -11.90 -2.65
N MET A 96 12.55 -11.23 -2.65
CA MET A 96 11.31 -11.81 -2.13
C MET A 96 10.54 -12.64 -3.16
N GLY A 97 10.87 -12.50 -4.45
CA GLY A 97 10.23 -13.25 -5.53
C GLY A 97 8.80 -12.82 -5.83
N ASN A 98 8.02 -13.75 -6.41
CA ASN A 98 6.65 -13.49 -6.87
C ASN A 98 5.58 -13.71 -5.79
N ASP A 99 5.95 -14.25 -4.64
CA ASP A 99 5.01 -14.53 -3.55
C ASP A 99 4.62 -13.26 -2.79
N TYR A 100 5.37 -12.18 -3.00
CA TYR A 100 5.17 -10.89 -2.36
C TYR A 100 4.96 -9.79 -3.39
N ILE A 101 4.10 -8.86 -3.04
CA ILE A 101 3.83 -7.64 -3.81
C ILE A 101 4.61 -6.50 -3.16
N VAL A 102 5.51 -5.89 -3.91
CA VAL A 102 6.29 -4.73 -3.48
C VAL A 102 5.78 -3.48 -4.15
N ALA A 103 5.24 -2.55 -3.37
CA ALA A 103 4.68 -1.29 -3.85
C ALA A 103 5.44 -0.09 -3.31
N LEU A 104 5.52 0.98 -4.12
CA LEU A 104 5.98 2.27 -3.64
C LEU A 104 4.88 2.92 -2.82
N ASN A 105 5.23 3.41 -1.63
CA ASN A 105 4.29 4.06 -0.73
C ASN A 105 4.93 5.28 -0.07
N LEU A 106 4.15 6.03 0.68
CA LEU A 106 4.58 7.15 1.50
C LEU A 106 4.21 6.87 2.95
N ALA A 107 5.22 6.85 3.81
CA ALA A 107 5.02 6.67 5.25
C ALA A 107 4.69 8.00 5.91
N PRO A 108 3.58 8.13 6.63
CA PRO A 108 3.26 9.35 7.37
C PRO A 108 4.28 9.56 8.49
N THR A 109 4.74 10.80 8.65
CA THR A 109 5.64 11.21 9.75
C THR A 109 4.92 12.00 10.82
N THR A 110 3.62 12.27 10.63
CA THR A 110 2.79 13.01 11.58
C THR A 110 2.75 12.30 12.93
N PRO A 111 3.07 12.98 14.05
CA PRO A 111 2.98 12.39 15.38
C PRO A 111 1.58 11.87 15.71
N GLU A 112 1.48 10.77 16.44
CA GLU A 112 0.21 10.11 16.76
C GLU A 112 -0.78 11.03 17.50
N TRP A 113 -0.31 11.89 18.42
CA TRP A 113 -1.17 12.84 19.12
C TRP A 113 -1.86 13.81 18.17
N LEU A 114 -1.19 14.18 17.06
CA LEU A 114 -1.72 15.11 16.07
C LEU A 114 -2.66 14.39 15.11
N SER A 115 -2.35 13.16 14.71
CA SER A 115 -3.22 12.32 13.89
C SER A 115 -4.52 11.94 14.63
N ASN A 116 -4.44 11.69 15.94
CA ASN A 116 -5.61 11.41 16.79
C ASN A 116 -6.56 12.63 16.93
N LEU A 117 -6.04 13.85 16.77
CA LEU A 117 -6.85 15.08 16.68
C LEU A 117 -7.46 15.31 15.29
N GLY A 118 -7.31 14.34 14.37
CA GLY A 118 -7.80 14.44 12.99
C GLY A 118 -6.88 15.28 12.08
N GLY A 119 -5.67 15.60 12.53
CA GLY A 119 -4.67 16.32 11.76
C GLY A 119 -4.05 15.42 10.69
N THR A 120 -4.46 15.60 9.44
CA THR A 120 -3.82 14.95 8.29
C THR A 120 -3.10 15.99 7.44
N PRO A 121 -1.87 15.72 6.97
CA PRO A 121 -1.18 16.63 6.07
C PRO A 121 -1.99 16.80 4.79
N MET A 122 -1.91 18.00 4.20
CA MET A 122 -2.60 18.31 2.96
C MET A 122 -2.08 17.42 1.84
N LYS A 123 -2.98 16.70 1.19
CA LYS A 123 -2.64 15.92 0.00
C LYS A 123 -2.32 16.86 -1.14
N LEU A 124 -1.06 16.92 -1.52
CA LEU A 124 -0.63 17.69 -2.69
C LEU A 124 -1.23 17.06 -3.94
N GLY A 125 -1.87 17.90 -4.76
CA GLY A 125 -2.34 17.49 -6.07
C GLY A 125 -1.17 17.14 -7.00
N LEU A 126 -1.47 16.50 -8.13
CA LEU A 126 -0.47 16.09 -9.13
C LEU A 126 0.40 17.26 -9.61
N ASP A 127 -0.17 18.43 -9.73
CA ASP A 127 0.52 19.66 -10.17
C ASP A 127 1.63 20.10 -9.21
N LEU A 128 1.48 19.79 -7.92
CA LEU A 128 2.41 20.18 -6.86
C LEU A 128 3.37 19.05 -6.46
N SER A 129 2.92 17.80 -6.57
CA SER A 129 3.78 16.63 -6.24
C SER A 129 4.66 16.22 -7.40
N GLY A 130 4.34 16.67 -8.61
CA GLY A 130 4.95 16.19 -9.85
C GLY A 130 4.56 14.73 -10.16
N GLY A 131 4.96 14.25 -11.33
CA GLY A 131 4.71 12.88 -11.75
C GLY A 131 3.72 12.79 -12.91
N VAL A 132 3.44 11.55 -13.31
CA VAL A 132 2.49 11.22 -14.39
C VAL A 132 1.33 10.47 -13.77
N HIS A 133 0.11 10.93 -14.05
CA HIS A 133 -1.10 10.24 -13.64
C HIS A 133 -1.55 9.28 -14.73
N PHE A 134 -1.59 7.99 -14.40
CA PHE A 134 -2.17 6.98 -15.26
C PHE A 134 -3.55 6.59 -14.70
N LEU A 135 -4.58 6.76 -15.51
CA LEU A 135 -5.87 6.17 -15.25
C LEU A 135 -5.92 4.81 -15.93
N LEU A 136 -5.94 3.74 -15.14
CA LEU A 136 -6.07 2.38 -15.64
C LEU A 136 -7.51 1.92 -15.37
N GLU A 137 -8.20 1.58 -16.45
CA GLU A 137 -9.49 0.94 -16.37
C GLU A 137 -9.29 -0.57 -16.56
N VAL A 138 -9.78 -1.35 -15.61
CA VAL A 138 -9.71 -2.81 -15.66
C VAL A 138 -10.99 -3.32 -16.33
N ASP A 139 -10.82 -4.01 -17.44
CA ASP A 139 -11.90 -4.78 -18.08
C ASP A 139 -12.18 -6.01 -17.19
N LEU A 140 -13.15 -5.85 -16.29
CA LEU A 140 -13.52 -6.86 -15.30
C LEU A 140 -14.04 -8.14 -15.95
N ASP A 141 -14.80 -8.02 -17.04
CA ASP A 141 -15.37 -9.17 -17.74
C ASP A 141 -14.26 -10.04 -18.34
N LYS A 142 -13.29 -9.39 -18.98
CA LYS A 142 -12.14 -10.08 -19.56
C LYS A 142 -11.20 -10.66 -18.50
N ALA A 143 -11.02 -9.97 -17.38
CA ALA A 143 -10.21 -10.45 -16.27
C ALA A 143 -10.85 -11.69 -15.62
N LEU A 144 -12.18 -11.69 -15.45
CA LEU A 144 -12.94 -12.84 -14.96
C LEU A 144 -12.88 -14.02 -15.93
N ASP A 145 -13.03 -13.78 -17.23
CA ASP A 145 -12.94 -14.85 -18.24
C ASP A 145 -11.57 -15.54 -18.20
N VAL A 146 -10.49 -14.77 -18.14
CA VAL A 146 -9.11 -15.32 -18.05
C VAL A 146 -8.95 -16.15 -16.79
N ARG A 147 -9.47 -15.69 -15.64
CA ARG A 147 -9.39 -16.40 -14.38
C ARG A 147 -10.19 -17.70 -14.40
N LEU A 148 -11.42 -17.64 -14.90
CA LEU A 148 -12.29 -18.82 -15.01
C LEU A 148 -11.73 -19.89 -15.95
N VAL A 149 -11.06 -19.49 -17.03
CA VAL A 149 -10.35 -20.44 -17.92
C VAL A 149 -9.20 -21.11 -17.18
N GLY A 150 -8.43 -20.36 -16.39
CA GLY A 150 -7.35 -20.91 -15.53
C GLY A 150 -7.92 -21.90 -14.52
N ASP A 151 -8.92 -21.51 -13.75
CA ASP A 151 -9.59 -22.38 -12.76
C ASP A 151 -10.14 -23.66 -13.39
N LEU A 152 -10.66 -23.58 -14.63
CA LEU A 152 -11.15 -24.74 -15.37
C LEU A 152 -10.02 -25.70 -15.75
N GLU A 153 -8.86 -25.20 -16.12
CA GLU A 153 -7.70 -26.03 -16.43
C GLU A 153 -7.14 -26.69 -15.17
N ASP A 154 -7.08 -25.97 -14.06
CA ASP A 154 -6.63 -26.50 -12.78
C ASP A 154 -7.55 -27.60 -12.26
N ILE A 155 -8.87 -27.42 -12.36
CA ILE A 155 -9.86 -28.44 -12.01
C ILE A 155 -9.67 -29.69 -12.90
N LYS A 156 -9.47 -29.50 -14.21
CA LYS A 156 -9.22 -30.63 -15.12
C LYS A 156 -7.91 -31.37 -14.79
N ALA A 157 -6.90 -30.65 -14.37
CA ALA A 157 -5.62 -31.24 -13.95
C ALA A 157 -5.79 -32.05 -12.66
N ALA A 158 -6.46 -31.49 -11.65
CA ALA A 158 -6.77 -32.19 -10.39
C ALA A 158 -7.61 -33.43 -10.60
N LEU A 159 -8.66 -33.36 -11.45
CA LEU A 159 -9.48 -34.53 -11.77
C LEU A 159 -8.70 -35.65 -12.48
N ARG A 160 -7.72 -35.30 -13.31
CA ARG A 160 -6.84 -36.29 -13.95
C ARG A 160 -5.90 -36.94 -12.95
N GLU A 161 -5.37 -36.17 -12.02
CA GLU A 161 -4.47 -36.66 -10.96
C GLU A 161 -5.20 -37.67 -10.06
N GLU A 162 -6.43 -37.36 -9.67
CA GLU A 162 -7.31 -38.22 -8.87
C GLU A 162 -7.98 -39.33 -9.69
N ARG A 163 -7.69 -39.44 -11.00
CA ARG A 163 -8.25 -40.40 -11.94
C ARG A 163 -9.78 -40.44 -12.00
N ILE A 164 -10.42 -39.31 -11.70
CA ILE A 164 -11.89 -39.17 -11.78
C ILE A 164 -12.28 -38.96 -13.23
N ARG A 165 -13.16 -39.83 -13.73
CA ARG A 165 -13.68 -39.72 -15.10
C ARG A 165 -14.78 -38.68 -15.17
N TYR A 166 -14.70 -37.79 -16.15
CA TYR A 166 -15.74 -36.80 -16.46
C TYR A 166 -15.96 -36.76 -17.98
N ARG A 167 -17.19 -36.49 -18.38
CA ARG A 167 -17.56 -36.46 -19.81
C ARG A 167 -17.19 -35.12 -20.45
N SER A 168 -17.60 -34.03 -19.85
CA SER A 168 -17.21 -32.71 -20.31
C SER A 168 -17.25 -31.67 -19.18
N PHE A 169 -16.31 -30.75 -19.22
CA PHE A 169 -16.26 -29.54 -18.40
C PHE A 169 -16.30 -28.34 -19.34
N LYS A 170 -17.32 -27.52 -19.23
CA LYS A 170 -17.46 -26.31 -20.04
C LYS A 170 -17.78 -25.12 -19.19
N LEU A 171 -17.20 -23.98 -19.58
CA LEU A 171 -17.57 -22.67 -19.05
C LEU A 171 -18.84 -22.22 -19.77
N VAL A 172 -19.87 -21.85 -19.02
CA VAL A 172 -21.12 -21.28 -19.56
C VAL A 172 -21.39 -19.98 -18.81
N GLY A 173 -21.10 -18.86 -19.45
CA GLY A 173 -21.09 -17.56 -18.79
C GLY A 173 -20.06 -17.52 -17.66
N LEU A 174 -20.44 -17.01 -16.49
CA LEU A 174 -19.61 -16.95 -15.28
C LEU A 174 -19.70 -18.21 -14.40
N SER A 175 -20.14 -19.33 -14.95
CA SER A 175 -20.36 -20.57 -14.20
C SER A 175 -19.69 -21.77 -14.86
N LEU A 176 -19.16 -22.65 -14.03
CA LEU A 176 -18.64 -23.95 -14.44
C LEU A 176 -19.76 -24.98 -14.42
N ILE A 177 -19.98 -25.64 -15.54
CA ILE A 177 -20.97 -26.75 -15.63
C ILE A 177 -20.21 -28.07 -15.74
N HIS A 178 -20.47 -28.96 -14.79
CA HIS A 178 -20.02 -30.34 -14.79
C HIS A 178 -21.13 -31.24 -15.30
N ILE A 179 -20.84 -32.07 -16.30
CA ILE A 179 -21.71 -33.10 -16.80
C ILE A 179 -21.10 -34.44 -16.45
N SER A 180 -21.67 -35.13 -15.47
CA SER A 180 -21.34 -36.52 -15.13
C SER A 180 -22.29 -37.49 -15.88
N ASP A 181 -21.83 -38.69 -16.19
CA ASP A 181 -22.69 -39.81 -16.57
C ASP A 181 -23.33 -40.39 -15.34
#